data_47a69387e7d9b4e70b48060732e43c40
#
_entry.id   47a69387e7d9b4e70b48060732e43c40
#
_cell.length_a   1.000
_cell.length_b   1.000
_cell.length_c   1.000
_cell.angle_alpha   90.00
_cell.angle_beta   90.00
_cell.angle_gamma   90.00
#
_symmetry.space_group_name_H-M   'P 1'
#
loop_
_entity.id
_entity.type
_entity.pdbx_description
1 polymer ?
#
loop_
_entity_poly.entity_id
_entity_poly.type
_entity_poly.pdbx_seq_one_letter_code
_entity_poly.pdbx_strand_id
1 'polypeptide(L)'
;MSTSQGCGGGCNCTCGGSGGEAKAATPVATINGIALHAPGQRPEESELRERAWGELLRQEAVRQGLLPRHRDLDAPELSAGDQQVLAEMLEREVPTQQPSEEECRRYYDARKTHYVHGRQVRARHILFAVTNGVDVHKLAVRAEEALLQLTRKDCPPERFAELARELSNCPSATEGGELGWLSPEDCVDELCNEFFHQTDPLHGIGLRPRLVHSRYGFHIVEVMGRKQGRQLPFEEAHERIAVQLAQQSRAKALHQYIQLLAGRSQVEGITLVAADSPLVQ
;
A
#
# COMPACT_ATOMS: atom_id res chain seq x y z
N MET A 1 -75.70 -11.01 -44.44
CA MET A 1 -76.75 -10.81 -43.46
C MET A 1 -76.08 -10.62 -42.09
N SER A 2 -76.38 -9.48 -41.54
CA SER A 2 -76.37 -9.08 -40.13
C SER A 2 -75.02 -9.05 -39.42
N THR A 3 -74.38 -7.94 -39.36
CA THR A 3 -74.48 -6.78 -38.39
C THR A 3 -74.47 -7.19 -36.94
N SER A 4 -73.49 -6.81 -36.17
CA SER A 4 -73.70 -5.89 -35.06
C SER A 4 -72.40 -5.36 -34.52
N GLN A 5 -72.40 -4.06 -34.34
CA GLN A 5 -71.43 -3.20 -33.67
C GLN A 5 -71.45 -3.46 -32.16
N GLY A 6 -70.30 -3.25 -31.51
CA GLY A 6 -70.20 -3.12 -30.07
C GLY A 6 -69.05 -2.23 -29.72
N CYS A 7 -69.37 -0.98 -29.33
CA CYS A 7 -68.49 0.01 -28.75
C CYS A 7 -68.04 -0.42 -27.35
N GLY A 8 -66.86 0.04 -26.94
CA GLY A 8 -66.57 -0.02 -25.52
C GLY A 8 -65.22 0.46 -25.13
N GLY A 9 -65.09 1.71 -24.85
CA GLY A 9 -64.42 2.39 -23.76
C GLY A 9 -63.02 1.94 -23.34
N GLY A 10 -62.00 2.70 -23.78
CA GLY A 10 -60.69 2.60 -23.20
C GLY A 10 -60.68 3.19 -21.78
N CYS A 11 -60.21 2.38 -20.83
CA CYS A 11 -59.75 2.88 -19.55
C CYS A 11 -58.21 2.83 -19.54
N ASN A 12 -57.62 3.98 -19.73
CA ASN A 12 -56.20 4.16 -19.62
C ASN A 12 -55.86 4.30 -18.13
N CYS A 13 -55.60 3.20 -17.42
CA CYS A 13 -55.04 3.20 -16.07
C CYS A 13 -53.56 3.13 -16.14
N THR A 14 -52.89 4.29 -16.18
CA THR A 14 -51.48 4.44 -15.97
C THR A 14 -51.19 4.19 -14.49
N CYS A 15 -51.01 2.92 -14.07
CA CYS A 15 -50.41 2.58 -12.80
C CYS A 15 -48.90 2.76 -12.95
N GLY A 16 -48.42 3.96 -12.65
CA GLY A 16 -47.01 4.23 -12.42
C GLY A 16 -46.56 3.52 -11.15
N GLY A 17 -46.17 2.26 -11.29
CA GLY A 17 -45.43 1.55 -10.28
C GLY A 17 -43.97 2.02 -10.37
N SER A 18 -43.60 3.07 -9.63
CA SER A 18 -42.24 3.33 -9.28
C SER A 18 -41.74 2.19 -8.38
N GLY A 19 -41.25 1.13 -9.03
CA GLY A 19 -40.44 0.13 -8.40
C GLY A 19 -39.13 0.79 -7.97
N GLY A 20 -39.11 1.37 -6.79
CA GLY A 20 -37.89 1.68 -6.10
C GLY A 20 -37.21 0.33 -5.86
N GLU A 21 -36.14 0.06 -6.61
CA GLU A 21 -35.21 -0.98 -6.25
C GLU A 21 -34.77 -0.67 -4.83
N ALA A 22 -35.25 -1.44 -3.88
CA ALA A 22 -34.75 -1.44 -2.52
C ALA A 22 -33.26 -1.82 -2.63
N LYS A 23 -32.38 -0.83 -2.59
CA LYS A 23 -30.94 -1.02 -2.52
C LYS A 23 -30.72 -1.99 -1.35
N ALA A 24 -30.33 -3.22 -1.67
CA ALA A 24 -30.06 -4.25 -0.68
C ALA A 24 -29.17 -3.64 0.41
N ALA A 25 -29.67 -3.62 1.64
CA ALA A 25 -28.93 -3.10 2.78
C ALA A 25 -27.62 -3.90 2.85
N THR A 26 -26.49 -3.23 2.85
CA THR A 26 -25.20 -3.87 3.00
C THR A 26 -25.22 -4.64 4.31
N PRO A 27 -24.91 -5.95 4.32
CA PRO A 27 -24.92 -6.72 5.55
C PRO A 27 -23.97 -6.09 6.56
N VAL A 28 -24.39 -6.01 7.82
CA VAL A 28 -23.55 -5.53 8.91
C VAL A 28 -22.45 -6.56 9.14
N ALA A 29 -21.19 -6.11 9.20
CA ALA A 29 -20.09 -7.00 9.54
C ALA A 29 -20.11 -7.34 11.03
N THR A 30 -19.91 -8.62 11.37
CA THR A 30 -19.96 -9.10 12.75
C THR A 30 -18.79 -10.02 13.09
N ILE A 31 -18.40 -10.03 14.38
CA ILE A 31 -17.49 -10.99 14.98
C ILE A 31 -18.23 -11.72 16.12
N ASN A 32 -18.48 -13.01 15.98
CA ASN A 32 -19.23 -13.81 16.94
C ASN A 32 -20.60 -13.17 17.30
N GLY A 33 -21.27 -12.58 16.30
CA GLY A 33 -22.57 -11.91 16.48
C GLY A 33 -22.50 -10.47 17.01
N ILE A 34 -21.31 -9.93 17.28
CA ILE A 34 -21.11 -8.53 17.68
C ILE A 34 -20.93 -7.67 16.43
N ALA A 35 -21.77 -6.66 16.24
CA ALA A 35 -21.75 -5.77 15.08
C ALA A 35 -20.56 -4.80 15.15
N LEU A 36 -19.85 -4.64 14.04
CA LEU A 36 -18.67 -3.74 13.93
C LEU A 36 -19.06 -2.31 13.52
N HIS A 37 -20.28 -2.10 13.02
CA HIS A 37 -20.82 -0.81 12.61
C HIS A 37 -22.33 -0.81 12.65
N ALA A 38 -22.94 0.36 12.73
CA ALA A 38 -24.40 0.49 12.72
C ALA A 38 -24.99 0.10 11.34
N PRO A 39 -26.23 -0.39 11.30
CA PRO A 39 -26.94 -0.68 10.05
C PRO A 39 -26.97 0.54 9.12
N GLY A 40 -26.63 0.34 7.85
CA GLY A 40 -26.63 1.39 6.84
C GLY A 40 -25.33 2.23 6.79
N GLN A 41 -24.42 2.10 7.71
CA GLN A 41 -23.05 2.62 7.59
C GLN A 41 -22.23 1.78 6.60
N ARG A 42 -21.30 2.45 5.91
CA ARG A 42 -20.34 1.83 4.99
C ARG A 42 -18.94 2.35 5.34
N PRO A 43 -18.34 1.85 6.42
CA PRO A 43 -16.95 2.22 6.73
C PRO A 43 -16.02 1.78 5.58
N GLU A 44 -14.88 2.43 5.45
CA GLU A 44 -13.84 1.97 4.53
C GLU A 44 -13.33 0.58 4.95
N GLU A 45 -12.85 -0.19 3.98
CA GLU A 45 -12.37 -1.56 4.24
C GLU A 45 -11.22 -1.59 5.26
N SER A 46 -10.33 -0.61 5.22
CA SER A 46 -9.24 -0.44 6.20
C SER A 46 -9.77 -0.25 7.62
N GLU A 47 -10.72 0.68 7.78
CA GLU A 47 -11.37 0.98 9.07
C GLU A 47 -12.15 -0.23 9.60
N LEU A 48 -12.89 -0.90 8.72
CA LEU A 48 -13.65 -2.08 9.11
C LEU A 48 -12.72 -3.21 9.57
N ARG A 49 -11.58 -3.36 8.93
CA ARG A 49 -10.55 -4.35 9.30
C ARG A 49 -9.93 -4.03 10.66
N GLU A 50 -9.63 -2.77 10.92
CA GLU A 50 -9.11 -2.34 12.24
C GLU A 50 -10.12 -2.60 13.36
N ARG A 51 -11.41 -2.29 13.13
CA ARG A 51 -12.48 -2.58 14.08
C ARG A 51 -12.63 -4.09 14.33
N ALA A 52 -12.53 -4.90 13.28
CA ALA A 52 -12.58 -6.36 13.41
C ALA A 52 -11.41 -6.91 14.22
N TRP A 53 -10.20 -6.42 13.99
CA TRP A 53 -9.03 -6.81 14.78
C TRP A 53 -9.16 -6.39 16.25
N GLY A 54 -9.60 -5.16 16.49
CA GLY A 54 -9.86 -4.67 17.85
C GLY A 54 -10.88 -5.54 18.60
N GLU A 55 -11.97 -5.92 17.92
CA GLU A 55 -13.02 -6.76 18.51
C GLU A 55 -12.52 -8.19 18.78
N LEU A 56 -11.77 -8.80 17.86
CA LEU A 56 -11.13 -10.11 18.08
C LEU A 56 -10.25 -10.12 19.33
N LEU A 57 -9.40 -9.10 19.46
CA LEU A 57 -8.50 -8.95 20.62
C LEU A 57 -9.28 -8.69 21.91
N ARG A 58 -10.32 -7.86 21.86
CA ARG A 58 -11.19 -7.59 23.01
C ARG A 58 -11.87 -8.87 23.49
N GLN A 59 -12.44 -9.65 22.57
CA GLN A 59 -13.11 -10.93 22.93
C GLN A 59 -12.11 -11.91 23.53
N GLU A 60 -10.90 -11.97 23.03
CA GLU A 60 -9.86 -12.79 23.61
C GLU A 60 -9.48 -12.34 25.03
N ALA A 61 -9.36 -11.03 25.26
CA ALA A 61 -9.12 -10.48 26.60
C ALA A 61 -10.28 -10.80 27.58
N VAL A 62 -11.53 -10.75 27.08
CA VAL A 62 -12.70 -11.19 27.86
C VAL A 62 -12.65 -12.69 28.16
N ARG A 63 -12.25 -13.52 27.20
CA ARG A 63 -12.08 -14.98 27.38
C ARG A 63 -11.03 -15.30 28.45
N GLN A 64 -9.95 -14.51 28.50
CA GLN A 64 -8.91 -14.63 29.50
C GLN A 64 -9.25 -13.99 30.86
N GLY A 65 -10.43 -13.35 30.98
CA GLY A 65 -10.86 -12.67 32.20
C GLY A 65 -10.15 -11.33 32.48
N LEU A 66 -9.51 -10.74 31.47
CA LEU A 66 -8.77 -9.46 31.59
C LEU A 66 -9.70 -8.26 31.40
N LEU A 67 -10.74 -8.41 30.59
CA LEU A 67 -11.77 -7.41 30.37
C LEU A 67 -13.16 -7.94 30.74
N PRO A 68 -14.09 -7.07 31.18
CA PRO A 68 -15.46 -7.47 31.45
C PRO A 68 -16.21 -7.83 30.16
N ARG A 69 -17.19 -8.72 30.31
CA ARG A 69 -18.11 -9.05 29.19
C ARG A 69 -18.97 -7.84 28.87
N HIS A 70 -18.98 -7.46 27.60
CA HIS A 70 -19.93 -6.50 27.05
C HIS A 70 -21.31 -7.16 26.87
N ARG A 71 -22.40 -6.43 27.14
CA ARG A 71 -23.76 -6.98 27.07
C ARG A 71 -24.49 -6.64 25.78
N ASP A 72 -24.04 -5.56 25.11
CA ASP A 72 -24.65 -5.09 23.89
C ASP A 72 -24.13 -5.89 22.67
N LEU A 73 -24.88 -5.89 21.58
CA LEU A 73 -24.54 -6.58 20.34
C LEU A 73 -23.69 -5.72 19.40
N ASP A 74 -23.34 -4.50 19.80
CA ASP A 74 -22.46 -3.61 19.06
C ASP A 74 -21.07 -3.59 19.70
N ALA A 75 -20.03 -3.59 18.89
CA ALA A 75 -18.64 -3.51 19.37
C ALA A 75 -18.41 -2.17 20.10
N PRO A 76 -18.00 -2.19 21.38
CA PRO A 76 -17.74 -0.96 22.13
C PRO A 76 -16.48 -0.26 21.62
N GLU A 77 -16.43 1.07 21.76
CA GLU A 77 -15.18 1.78 21.62
C GLU A 77 -14.23 1.40 22.75
N LEU A 78 -12.98 1.10 22.40
CA LEU A 78 -11.95 0.73 23.39
C LEU A 78 -11.48 1.98 24.13
N SER A 79 -11.69 2.00 25.44
CA SER A 79 -11.11 3.04 26.29
C SER A 79 -9.58 2.94 26.34
N ALA A 80 -8.91 4.01 26.79
CA ALA A 80 -7.46 3.98 27.01
C ALA A 80 -7.02 2.86 27.98
N GLY A 81 -7.86 2.56 29.00
CA GLY A 81 -7.63 1.45 29.91
C GLY A 81 -7.73 0.09 29.24
N ASP A 82 -8.75 -0.09 28.38
CA ASP A 82 -8.88 -1.34 27.61
C ASP A 82 -7.71 -1.55 26.66
N GLN A 83 -7.27 -0.49 25.97
CA GLN A 83 -6.09 -0.53 25.09
C GLN A 83 -4.83 -0.95 25.83
N GLN A 84 -4.65 -0.44 27.07
CA GLN A 84 -3.52 -0.84 27.90
C GLN A 84 -3.58 -2.35 28.25
N VAL A 85 -4.75 -2.85 28.64
CA VAL A 85 -4.96 -4.27 28.95
C VAL A 85 -4.69 -5.14 27.71
N LEU A 86 -5.14 -4.71 26.53
CA LEU A 86 -4.86 -5.43 25.27
C LEU A 86 -3.36 -5.42 24.94
N ALA A 87 -2.66 -4.31 25.16
CA ALA A 87 -1.22 -4.23 24.95
C ALA A 87 -0.46 -5.21 25.86
N GLU A 88 -0.80 -5.25 27.14
CA GLU A 88 -0.20 -6.18 28.11
C GLU A 88 -0.52 -7.66 27.78
N MET A 89 -1.73 -7.94 27.32
CA MET A 89 -2.11 -9.27 26.83
C MET A 89 -1.24 -9.66 25.63
N LEU A 90 -1.10 -8.76 24.65
CA LEU A 90 -0.31 -9.03 23.43
C LEU A 90 1.16 -9.24 23.74
N GLU A 91 1.73 -8.59 24.73
CA GLU A 91 3.12 -8.83 25.15
C GLU A 91 3.34 -10.24 25.73
N ARG A 92 2.32 -10.83 26.35
CA ARG A 92 2.36 -12.20 26.86
C ARG A 92 2.11 -13.25 25.79
N GLU A 93 1.11 -13.00 24.91
CA GLU A 93 0.67 -13.98 23.91
C GLU A 93 1.57 -13.96 22.66
N VAL A 94 2.21 -12.85 22.37
CA VAL A 94 3.05 -12.64 21.18
C VAL A 94 4.46 -12.22 21.60
N PRO A 95 5.20 -13.09 22.29
CA PRO A 95 6.56 -12.78 22.71
C PRO A 95 7.46 -12.57 21.48
N THR A 96 8.12 -11.42 21.41
CA THR A 96 9.06 -11.12 20.34
C THR A 96 10.46 -11.55 20.74
N GLN A 97 11.03 -12.49 19.99
CA GLN A 97 12.42 -12.87 20.16
C GLN A 97 13.33 -11.79 19.57
N GLN A 98 14.40 -11.47 20.29
CA GLN A 98 15.45 -10.62 19.76
C GLN A 98 16.22 -11.40 18.68
N PRO A 99 16.52 -10.76 17.53
CA PRO A 99 17.29 -11.43 16.49
C PRO A 99 18.71 -11.72 16.98
N SER A 100 19.24 -12.87 16.60
CA SER A 100 20.62 -13.24 16.89
C SER A 100 21.59 -12.40 16.05
N GLU A 101 22.83 -12.29 16.50
CA GLU A 101 23.90 -11.59 15.75
C GLU A 101 24.08 -12.21 14.34
N GLU A 102 23.95 -13.54 14.25
CA GLU A 102 24.06 -14.24 12.96
C GLU A 102 22.93 -13.84 11.99
N GLU A 103 21.69 -13.69 12.48
CA GLU A 103 20.57 -13.21 11.67
C GLU A 103 20.78 -11.77 11.22
N CYS A 104 21.26 -10.92 12.12
CA CYS A 104 21.62 -9.53 11.79
C CYS A 104 22.73 -9.49 10.74
N ARG A 105 23.75 -10.33 10.84
CA ARG A 105 24.86 -10.39 9.89
C ARG A 105 24.39 -10.89 8.51
N ARG A 106 23.59 -11.94 8.47
CA ARG A 106 22.98 -12.42 7.22
C ARG A 106 22.11 -11.35 6.56
N TYR A 107 21.32 -10.62 7.36
CA TYR A 107 20.49 -9.51 6.86
C TYR A 107 21.34 -8.39 6.27
N TYR A 108 22.42 -7.99 6.97
CA TYR A 108 23.39 -7.00 6.50
C TYR A 108 24.06 -7.44 5.20
N ASP A 109 24.59 -8.67 5.15
CA ASP A 109 25.30 -9.19 3.98
C ASP A 109 24.41 -9.25 2.73
N ALA A 110 23.15 -9.65 2.90
CA ALA A 110 22.19 -9.66 1.80
C ALA A 110 21.79 -8.28 1.30
N ARG A 111 22.02 -7.21 2.10
CA ARG A 111 21.58 -5.84 1.82
C ARG A 111 22.71 -4.80 1.96
N LYS A 112 23.95 -5.17 1.69
CA LYS A 112 25.11 -4.27 1.82
C LYS A 112 24.94 -2.93 1.12
N THR A 113 24.26 -2.94 -0.03
CA THR A 113 23.96 -1.72 -0.79
C THR A 113 23.06 -0.72 -0.05
N HIS A 114 22.30 -1.14 0.96
CA HIS A 114 21.49 -0.24 1.79
C HIS A 114 22.30 0.41 2.93
N TYR A 115 23.47 -0.15 3.24
CA TYR A 115 24.34 0.31 4.32
C TYR A 115 25.56 1.07 3.78
N VAL A 116 25.30 2.04 2.89
CA VAL A 116 26.33 2.93 2.35
C VAL A 116 25.98 4.36 2.69
N HIS A 117 26.83 5.02 3.48
CA HIS A 117 26.62 6.41 3.88
C HIS A 117 27.25 7.40 2.88
N GLY A 118 26.57 8.53 2.65
CA GLY A 118 27.09 9.64 1.84
C GLY A 118 27.16 9.37 0.34
N ARG A 119 26.51 8.29 -0.16
CA ARG A 119 26.39 8.13 -1.61
C ARG A 119 25.35 9.11 -2.15
N GLN A 120 25.67 9.66 -3.34
CA GLN A 120 24.81 10.59 -4.04
C GLN A 120 24.76 10.25 -5.53
N VAL A 121 23.64 10.60 -6.16
CA VAL A 121 23.44 10.50 -7.61
C VAL A 121 23.09 11.87 -8.13
N ARG A 122 23.77 12.34 -9.18
CA ARG A 122 23.30 13.47 -9.98
C ARG A 122 22.43 12.94 -11.09
N ALA A 123 21.16 13.37 -11.12
CA ALA A 123 20.19 12.86 -12.05
C ALA A 123 19.35 13.98 -12.69
N ARG A 124 18.73 13.66 -13.80
CA ARG A 124 17.63 14.42 -14.40
C ARG A 124 16.49 13.49 -14.77
N HIS A 125 15.26 14.01 -14.79
CA HIS A 125 14.09 13.21 -15.12
C HIS A 125 13.04 13.95 -15.94
N ILE A 126 12.16 13.20 -16.59
CA ILE A 126 10.92 13.66 -17.20
C ILE A 126 9.79 12.92 -16.52
N LEU A 127 8.89 13.65 -15.85
CA LEU A 127 7.74 13.09 -15.16
C LEU A 127 6.47 13.20 -16.02
N PHE A 128 5.83 12.08 -16.27
CA PHE A 128 4.48 11.98 -16.82
C PHE A 128 3.51 11.67 -15.67
N ALA A 129 2.91 12.71 -15.09
CA ALA A 129 2.11 12.57 -13.90
C ALA A 129 0.76 11.90 -14.18
N VAL A 130 0.41 10.90 -13.36
CA VAL A 130 -0.92 10.28 -13.36
C VAL A 130 -1.81 11.07 -12.39
N THR A 131 -2.79 11.78 -12.96
CA THR A 131 -3.80 12.54 -12.20
C THR A 131 -5.19 11.99 -12.47
N ASN A 132 -6.17 12.37 -11.63
CA ASN A 132 -7.55 11.93 -11.81
C ASN A 132 -8.09 12.29 -13.20
N GLY A 133 -8.64 11.31 -13.92
CA GLY A 133 -9.21 11.47 -15.26
C GLY A 133 -8.24 11.33 -16.41
N VAL A 134 -6.94 11.07 -16.16
CA VAL A 134 -5.95 10.81 -17.21
C VAL A 134 -6.05 9.35 -17.68
N ASP A 135 -6.05 9.15 -18.99
CA ASP A 135 -5.91 7.82 -19.59
C ASP A 135 -4.46 7.34 -19.43
N VAL A 136 -4.25 6.48 -18.44
CA VAL A 136 -2.93 5.96 -18.05
C VAL A 136 -2.24 5.24 -19.21
N HIS A 137 -3.00 4.53 -20.06
CA HIS A 137 -2.43 3.82 -21.19
C HIS A 137 -1.86 4.77 -22.25
N LYS A 138 -2.62 5.81 -22.61
CA LYS A 138 -2.12 6.84 -23.54
C LYS A 138 -0.93 7.62 -22.99
N LEU A 139 -0.92 7.86 -21.67
CA LEU A 139 0.20 8.51 -21.01
C LEU A 139 1.45 7.64 -21.05
N ALA A 140 1.32 6.32 -20.81
CA ALA A 140 2.42 5.37 -20.91
C ALA A 140 3.00 5.30 -22.33
N VAL A 141 2.15 5.21 -23.36
CA VAL A 141 2.58 5.22 -24.76
C VAL A 141 3.36 6.49 -25.09
N ARG A 142 2.88 7.66 -24.63
CA ARG A 142 3.59 8.94 -24.83
C ARG A 142 4.95 8.98 -24.12
N ALA A 143 5.04 8.42 -22.93
CA ALA A 143 6.30 8.30 -22.20
C ALA A 143 7.29 7.36 -22.88
N GLU A 144 6.80 6.22 -23.41
CA GLU A 144 7.61 5.27 -24.18
C GLU A 144 8.12 5.89 -25.49
N GLU A 145 7.29 6.63 -26.22
CA GLU A 145 7.70 7.35 -27.44
C GLU A 145 8.81 8.35 -27.15
N ALA A 146 8.70 9.11 -26.05
CA ALA A 146 9.74 10.04 -25.62
C ALA A 146 11.05 9.29 -25.24
N LEU A 147 10.95 8.18 -24.52
CA LEU A 147 12.10 7.35 -24.18
C LEU A 147 12.78 6.79 -25.43
N LEU A 148 12.01 6.30 -26.41
CA LEU A 148 12.54 5.79 -27.69
C LEU A 148 13.28 6.88 -28.49
N GLN A 149 12.83 8.13 -28.43
CA GLN A 149 13.56 9.23 -29.06
C GLN A 149 14.94 9.42 -28.41
N LEU A 150 15.01 9.34 -27.08
CA LEU A 150 16.24 9.53 -26.32
C LEU A 150 17.23 8.35 -26.43
N THR A 151 16.75 7.16 -26.74
CA THR A 151 17.61 5.96 -26.89
C THR A 151 18.26 5.84 -28.27
N ARG A 152 17.93 6.72 -29.20
CA ARG A 152 18.56 6.72 -30.54
C ARG A 152 20.02 7.09 -30.45
N LYS A 153 20.85 6.43 -31.27
CA LYS A 153 22.31 6.68 -31.30
C LYS A 153 22.69 8.09 -31.77
N ASP A 154 21.83 8.71 -32.57
CA ASP A 154 21.96 10.05 -33.14
C ASP A 154 21.27 11.14 -32.31
N CYS A 155 20.80 10.82 -31.09
CA CYS A 155 20.09 11.74 -30.23
C CYS A 155 21.05 12.83 -29.71
N PRO A 156 20.76 14.12 -29.96
CA PRO A 156 21.57 15.21 -29.42
C PRO A 156 21.51 15.25 -27.88
N PRO A 157 22.61 15.63 -27.19
CA PRO A 157 22.62 15.72 -25.72
C PRO A 157 21.58 16.68 -25.13
N GLU A 158 21.18 17.70 -25.89
CA GLU A 158 20.21 18.71 -25.49
C GLU A 158 18.76 18.19 -25.56
N ARG A 159 18.53 17.12 -26.32
CA ARG A 159 17.18 16.60 -26.57
C ARG A 159 16.44 16.19 -25.30
N PHE A 160 17.17 15.67 -24.32
CA PHE A 160 16.56 15.35 -23.02
C PHE A 160 15.99 16.60 -22.34
N ALA A 161 16.74 17.70 -22.30
CA ALA A 161 16.30 18.94 -21.67
C ALA A 161 15.15 19.60 -22.45
N GLU A 162 15.12 19.47 -23.78
CA GLU A 162 13.99 19.94 -24.60
C GLU A 162 12.73 19.15 -24.26
N LEU A 163 12.79 17.83 -24.30
CA LEU A 163 11.64 16.95 -23.96
C LEU A 163 11.19 17.16 -22.50
N ALA A 164 12.12 17.42 -21.58
CA ALA A 164 11.75 17.74 -20.22
C ALA A 164 10.89 19.02 -20.13
N ARG A 165 11.30 20.09 -20.86
CA ARG A 165 10.52 21.33 -20.90
C ARG A 165 9.16 21.18 -21.60
N GLU A 166 9.10 20.31 -22.62
CA GLU A 166 7.86 20.08 -23.39
C GLU A 166 6.86 19.16 -22.70
N LEU A 167 7.33 18.13 -22.01
CA LEU A 167 6.51 16.99 -21.60
C LEU A 167 6.43 16.76 -20.10
N SER A 168 7.43 17.24 -19.32
CA SER A 168 7.50 16.93 -17.89
C SER A 168 6.48 17.74 -17.08
N ASN A 169 5.80 17.05 -16.19
CA ASN A 169 4.90 17.66 -15.19
C ASN A 169 5.63 18.04 -13.89
N CYS A 170 6.95 17.81 -13.79
CA CYS A 170 7.74 18.21 -12.63
C CYS A 170 8.16 19.69 -12.73
N PRO A 171 8.25 20.43 -11.61
CA PRO A 171 8.81 21.79 -11.60
C PRO A 171 10.21 21.90 -12.19
N SER A 172 11.04 20.85 -12.11
CA SER A 172 12.37 20.78 -12.72
C SER A 172 12.35 20.85 -14.26
N ALA A 173 11.17 20.76 -14.90
CA ALA A 173 11.03 20.87 -16.36
C ALA A 173 11.69 22.14 -16.92
N THR A 174 11.56 23.28 -16.22
CA THR A 174 12.15 24.57 -16.62
C THR A 174 13.67 24.54 -16.71
N GLU A 175 14.29 23.69 -15.87
CA GLU A 175 15.73 23.48 -15.82
C GLU A 175 16.17 22.24 -16.64
N GLY A 176 15.34 21.80 -17.60
CA GLY A 176 15.62 20.63 -18.43
C GLY A 176 15.54 19.29 -17.69
N GLY A 177 14.78 19.25 -16.60
CA GLY A 177 14.56 18.06 -15.78
C GLY A 177 15.65 17.79 -14.74
N GLU A 178 16.64 18.69 -14.57
CA GLU A 178 17.73 18.50 -13.60
C GLU A 178 17.19 18.46 -12.15
N LEU A 179 17.66 17.46 -11.38
CA LEU A 179 17.36 17.27 -9.96
C LEU A 179 18.56 17.60 -9.06
N GLY A 180 19.74 17.82 -9.65
CA GLY A 180 20.97 18.02 -8.90
C GLY A 180 21.53 16.74 -8.29
N TRP A 181 22.27 16.88 -7.18
CA TRP A 181 22.78 15.76 -6.39
C TRP A 181 21.75 15.33 -5.37
N LEU A 182 21.30 14.09 -5.47
CA LEU A 182 20.30 13.45 -4.61
C LEU A 182 20.97 12.42 -3.70
N SER A 183 20.56 12.39 -2.45
CA SER A 183 20.82 11.29 -1.52
C SER A 183 19.63 10.34 -1.46
N PRO A 184 19.75 9.15 -0.87
CA PRO A 184 18.61 8.23 -0.73
C PRO A 184 17.40 8.85 -0.04
N GLU A 185 17.60 9.74 0.91
CA GLU A 185 16.56 10.42 1.68
C GLU A 185 15.79 11.47 0.87
N ASP A 186 16.35 11.95 -0.25
CA ASP A 186 15.71 12.94 -1.13
C ASP A 186 14.79 12.30 -2.17
N CYS A 187 14.79 10.96 -2.26
CA CYS A 187 14.07 10.22 -3.30
C CYS A 187 12.84 9.49 -2.75
N VAL A 188 11.81 9.36 -3.57
CA VAL A 188 10.75 8.37 -3.32
C VAL A 188 11.30 6.96 -3.49
N ASP A 189 10.69 5.99 -2.80
CA ASP A 189 11.22 4.62 -2.69
C ASP A 189 11.53 3.99 -4.05
N GLU A 190 10.69 4.21 -5.05
CA GLU A 190 10.84 3.65 -6.38
C GLU A 190 12.05 4.23 -7.12
N LEU A 191 12.28 5.55 -7.01
CA LEU A 191 13.46 6.21 -7.57
C LEU A 191 14.72 5.92 -6.74
N CYS A 192 14.58 5.81 -5.41
CA CYS A 192 15.67 5.39 -4.55
C CYS A 192 16.17 3.98 -4.92
N ASN A 193 15.26 3.05 -5.14
CA ASN A 193 15.60 1.70 -5.60
C ASN A 193 16.30 1.74 -6.96
N GLU A 194 15.82 2.55 -7.91
CA GLU A 194 16.43 2.68 -9.23
C GLU A 194 17.83 3.28 -9.17
N PHE A 195 18.03 4.30 -8.33
CA PHE A 195 19.32 5.00 -8.25
C PHE A 195 20.35 4.28 -7.40
N PHE A 196 19.96 3.65 -6.29
CA PHE A 196 20.88 3.26 -5.23
C PHE A 196 20.92 1.75 -4.95
N HIS A 197 19.88 1.00 -5.28
CA HIS A 197 19.76 -0.40 -4.84
C HIS A 197 19.83 -1.42 -5.99
N GLN A 198 19.74 -0.98 -7.23
CA GLN A 198 19.91 -1.87 -8.38
C GLN A 198 21.39 -2.26 -8.55
N THR A 199 21.62 -3.55 -8.70
CA THR A 199 22.97 -4.14 -8.88
C THR A 199 23.31 -4.46 -10.33
N ASP A 200 22.41 -4.19 -11.26
CA ASP A 200 22.60 -4.46 -12.68
C ASP A 200 23.74 -3.60 -13.26
N PRO A 201 24.67 -4.15 -14.06
CA PRO A 201 25.70 -3.41 -14.77
C PRO A 201 25.18 -2.26 -15.66
N LEU A 202 23.95 -2.35 -16.12
CA LEU A 202 23.26 -1.30 -16.89
C LEU A 202 22.91 -0.06 -16.04
N HIS A 203 23.05 -0.13 -14.70
CA HIS A 203 22.74 0.96 -13.77
C HIS A 203 23.92 1.93 -13.56
N GLY A 204 24.82 2.04 -14.53
CA GLY A 204 25.89 3.03 -14.58
C GLY A 204 25.40 4.48 -14.74
N ILE A 205 26.25 5.32 -15.32
CA ILE A 205 25.91 6.67 -15.80
C ILE A 205 25.17 6.55 -17.12
N GLY A 206 24.17 7.39 -17.37
CA GLY A 206 23.41 7.47 -18.62
C GLY A 206 21.90 7.30 -18.43
N LEU A 207 21.22 7.30 -19.58
CA LEU A 207 19.77 7.12 -19.68
C LEU A 207 19.37 5.71 -19.25
N ARG A 208 18.30 5.60 -18.46
CA ARG A 208 17.67 4.30 -18.16
C ARG A 208 16.87 3.80 -19.35
N PRO A 209 17.07 2.54 -19.79
CA PRO A 209 16.41 2.01 -20.99
C PRO A 209 14.95 1.61 -20.76
N ARG A 210 14.37 1.99 -19.63
CA ARG A 210 12.99 1.68 -19.23
C ARG A 210 12.35 2.83 -18.50
N LEU A 211 11.02 2.88 -18.51
CA LEU A 211 10.26 3.77 -17.63
C LEU A 211 10.35 3.31 -16.17
N VAL A 212 10.58 4.23 -15.29
CA VAL A 212 10.48 3.99 -13.84
C VAL A 212 9.08 4.41 -13.39
N HIS A 213 8.39 3.49 -12.71
CA HIS A 213 7.04 3.73 -12.21
C HIS A 213 7.12 4.19 -10.76
N SER A 214 6.35 5.21 -10.41
CA SER A 214 6.18 5.66 -9.04
C SER A 214 4.72 5.99 -8.75
N ARG A 215 4.40 6.30 -7.51
CA ARG A 215 3.08 6.82 -7.12
C ARG A 215 2.67 8.12 -7.83
N TYR A 216 3.60 8.84 -8.43
CA TYR A 216 3.32 10.07 -9.19
C TYR A 216 3.06 9.81 -10.68
N GLY A 217 3.48 8.67 -11.21
CA GLY A 217 3.35 8.33 -12.62
C GLY A 217 4.60 7.68 -13.19
N PHE A 218 4.87 7.95 -14.48
CA PHE A 218 6.00 7.40 -15.22
C PHE A 218 7.15 8.39 -15.28
N HIS A 219 8.37 7.89 -15.06
CA HIS A 219 9.58 8.70 -15.15
C HIS A 219 10.52 8.16 -16.21
N ILE A 220 11.02 9.04 -17.06
CA ILE A 220 12.24 8.82 -17.83
C ILE A 220 13.39 9.38 -17.00
N VAL A 221 14.41 8.60 -16.74
CA VAL A 221 15.48 8.95 -15.81
C VAL A 221 16.84 8.81 -16.47
N GLU A 222 17.70 9.80 -16.28
CA GLU A 222 19.11 9.75 -16.66
C GLU A 222 20.00 10.07 -15.47
N VAL A 223 21.03 9.24 -15.27
CA VAL A 223 22.05 9.43 -14.26
C VAL A 223 23.25 10.12 -14.89
N MET A 224 23.58 11.31 -14.41
CA MET A 224 24.69 12.13 -14.91
C MET A 224 25.98 11.94 -14.12
N GLY A 225 25.90 11.47 -12.88
CA GLY A 225 27.07 11.25 -12.03
C GLY A 225 26.73 10.49 -10.75
N ARG A 226 27.74 9.87 -10.16
CA ARG A 226 27.63 9.13 -8.90
C ARG A 226 28.77 9.44 -7.95
N LYS A 227 28.43 9.58 -6.66
CA LYS A 227 29.39 9.55 -5.55
C LYS A 227 29.16 8.25 -4.80
N GLN A 228 30.17 7.43 -4.65
CA GLN A 228 30.04 6.07 -4.13
C GLN A 228 29.87 5.99 -2.61
N GLY A 229 29.97 7.01 -1.86
CA GLY A 229 29.84 6.95 -0.41
C GLY A 229 30.80 5.94 0.26
N ARG A 230 30.64 5.77 1.57
CA ARG A 230 31.41 4.83 2.39
C ARG A 230 30.50 3.69 2.85
N GLN A 231 30.94 2.44 2.67
CA GLN A 231 30.27 1.28 3.25
C GLN A 231 30.27 1.39 4.78
N LEU A 232 29.11 1.35 5.39
CA LEU A 232 28.97 1.27 6.84
C LEU A 232 29.39 -0.13 7.30
N PRO A 233 30.32 -0.30 8.24
CA PRO A 233 30.65 -1.61 8.78
C PRO A 233 29.44 -2.19 9.54
N PHE A 234 29.43 -3.52 9.69
CA PHE A 234 28.35 -4.23 10.36
C PHE A 234 28.10 -3.72 11.79
N GLU A 235 29.17 -3.45 12.52
CA GLU A 235 29.16 -2.99 13.91
C GLU A 235 28.38 -1.68 14.08
N GLU A 236 28.50 -0.76 13.10
CA GLU A 236 27.78 0.52 13.09
C GLU A 236 26.32 0.35 12.66
N ALA A 237 25.99 -0.70 11.88
CA ALA A 237 24.65 -0.97 11.38
C ALA A 237 23.86 -1.93 12.29
N HIS A 238 24.51 -2.71 13.15
CA HIS A 238 23.96 -3.83 13.90
C HIS A 238 22.74 -3.46 14.73
N GLU A 239 22.81 -2.41 15.54
CA GLU A 239 21.69 -2.01 16.42
C GLU A 239 20.43 -1.67 15.61
N ARG A 240 20.59 -0.91 14.52
CA ARG A 240 19.47 -0.55 13.63
C ARG A 240 18.87 -1.79 12.97
N ILE A 241 19.71 -2.75 12.56
CA ILE A 241 19.26 -4.01 11.97
C ILE A 241 18.49 -4.84 13.00
N ALA A 242 19.01 -4.95 14.23
CA ALA A 242 18.37 -5.70 15.31
C ALA A 242 16.97 -5.15 15.62
N VAL A 243 16.84 -3.84 15.76
CA VAL A 243 15.54 -3.17 15.97
C VAL A 243 14.59 -3.44 14.80
N GLN A 244 15.06 -3.30 13.57
CA GLN A 244 14.24 -3.54 12.37
C GLN A 244 13.76 -4.99 12.29
N LEU A 245 14.62 -5.96 12.51
CA LEU A 245 14.26 -7.39 12.49
C LEU A 245 13.29 -7.74 13.63
N ALA A 246 13.51 -7.20 14.84
CA ALA A 246 12.59 -7.39 15.96
C ALA A 246 11.19 -6.82 15.64
N GLN A 247 11.10 -5.63 15.07
CA GLN A 247 9.82 -5.04 14.65
C GLN A 247 9.12 -5.87 13.58
N GLN A 248 9.86 -6.34 12.57
CA GLN A 248 9.31 -7.21 11.52
C GLN A 248 8.82 -8.55 12.09
N SER A 249 9.58 -9.16 13.01
CA SER A 249 9.19 -10.38 13.69
C SER A 249 7.91 -10.17 14.51
N ARG A 250 7.84 -9.08 15.29
CA ARG A 250 6.65 -8.72 16.08
C ARG A 250 5.42 -8.52 15.19
N ALA A 251 5.56 -7.78 14.09
CA ALA A 251 4.45 -7.54 13.17
C ALA A 251 3.91 -8.83 12.56
N LYS A 252 4.79 -9.74 12.15
CA LYS A 252 4.40 -11.06 11.62
C LYS A 252 3.70 -11.91 12.70
N ALA A 253 4.27 -11.98 13.89
CA ALA A 253 3.71 -12.76 15.00
C ALA A 253 2.33 -12.22 15.42
N LEU A 254 2.16 -10.89 15.49
CA LEU A 254 0.86 -10.27 15.74
C LEU A 254 -0.16 -10.62 14.65
N HIS A 255 0.25 -10.51 13.40
CA HIS A 255 -0.63 -10.85 12.27
C HIS A 255 -1.07 -12.33 12.33
N GLN A 256 -0.15 -13.25 12.59
CA GLN A 256 -0.45 -14.68 12.79
C GLN A 256 -1.40 -14.90 13.96
N TYR A 257 -1.19 -14.21 15.08
CA TYR A 257 -2.07 -14.31 16.25
C TYR A 257 -3.50 -13.86 15.92
N ILE A 258 -3.65 -12.74 15.23
CA ILE A 258 -4.98 -12.26 14.77
C ILE A 258 -5.62 -13.25 13.81
N GLN A 259 -4.86 -13.85 12.89
CA GLN A 259 -5.38 -14.89 11.99
C GLN A 259 -5.89 -16.12 12.74
N LEU A 260 -5.19 -16.54 13.80
CA LEU A 260 -5.65 -17.63 14.67
C LEU A 260 -6.94 -17.29 15.41
N LEU A 261 -7.05 -16.05 15.90
CA LEU A 261 -8.29 -15.60 16.55
C LEU A 261 -9.44 -15.56 15.53
N ALA A 262 -9.20 -15.07 14.32
CA ALA A 262 -10.20 -15.06 13.25
C ALA A 262 -10.64 -16.49 12.87
N GLY A 263 -9.70 -17.45 12.79
CA GLY A 263 -10.01 -18.85 12.49
C GLY A 263 -10.87 -19.55 13.56
N ARG A 264 -10.85 -19.04 14.80
CA ARG A 264 -11.66 -19.56 15.93
C ARG A 264 -12.98 -18.80 16.12
N SER A 265 -13.23 -17.78 15.32
CA SER A 265 -14.36 -16.86 15.46
C SER A 265 -15.29 -16.98 14.26
N GLN A 266 -16.58 -16.74 14.49
CA GLN A 266 -17.55 -16.59 13.41
C GLN A 266 -17.45 -15.16 12.86
N VAL A 267 -16.93 -15.02 11.64
CA VAL A 267 -16.72 -13.74 10.96
C VAL A 267 -17.70 -13.61 9.82
N GLU A 268 -18.54 -12.57 9.81
CA GLU A 268 -19.53 -12.32 8.77
C GLU A 268 -19.42 -10.89 8.24
N GLY A 269 -19.72 -10.69 6.96
CA GLY A 269 -19.74 -9.36 6.32
C GLY A 269 -18.38 -8.70 6.06
N ILE A 270 -17.30 -9.37 6.43
CA ILE A 270 -15.90 -8.95 6.15
C ILE A 270 -15.06 -10.17 5.86
N THR A 271 -14.09 -10.03 4.96
CA THR A 271 -13.10 -11.09 4.68
C THR A 271 -11.84 -10.82 5.50
N LEU A 272 -11.60 -11.66 6.50
CA LEU A 272 -10.33 -11.72 7.22
C LEU A 272 -9.58 -12.98 6.81
N VAL A 273 -8.28 -12.87 6.60
CA VAL A 273 -7.45 -14.07 6.42
C VAL A 273 -7.43 -14.81 7.75
N ALA A 274 -7.90 -16.05 7.74
CA ALA A 274 -7.94 -16.92 8.92
C ALA A 274 -6.86 -18.01 8.82
N ALA A 275 -6.39 -18.51 9.96
CA ALA A 275 -5.47 -19.63 10.06
C ALA A 275 -5.92 -20.59 11.16
N ASP A 276 -5.81 -21.88 10.86
CA ASP A 276 -6.16 -22.96 11.82
C ASP A 276 -4.95 -23.39 12.66
N SER A 277 -3.75 -22.95 12.28
CA SER A 277 -2.49 -23.34 12.91
C SER A 277 -1.50 -22.17 12.98
N PRO A 278 -0.72 -22.03 14.07
CA PRO A 278 0.33 -21.03 14.18
C PRO A 278 1.52 -21.24 13.20
N LEU A 279 1.56 -22.36 12.51
CA LEU A 279 2.65 -22.73 11.58
C LEU A 279 2.33 -22.37 10.11
N VAL A 280 1.23 -21.70 9.83
CA VAL A 280 0.92 -21.21 8.48
C VAL A 280 1.84 -20.04 8.17
N GLN A 281 2.77 -20.27 7.24
CA GLN A 281 3.72 -19.28 6.71
C GLN A 281 3.08 -18.45 5.61
#